data_519a0f6043fe0c9748e31c1ca50ec5b8
#
_entry.id   519a0f6043fe0c9748e31c1ca50ec5b8
#
_cell.length_a   1.000
_cell.length_b   1.000
_cell.length_c   1.000
_cell.angle_alpha   90.00
_cell.angle_beta   90.00
_cell.angle_gamma   90.00
#
_symmetry.space_group_name_H-M   'P 1'
#
loop_
_entity.id
_entity.type
_entity.pdbx_description
1 polymer ?
#
loop_
_entity_poly.entity_id
_entity_poly.type
_entity_poly.pdbx_seq_one_letter_code
_entity_poly.pdbx_strand_id
1 'polypeptide(L)'
;FDCRAVNNPGKYERYKPFTGLDEPVITFLEEDGEITRFLDHVYEIVDASVKRYMDRGFTNLMICFGCTGGQHRSVYSAQHMAEHIHSKFGVRVDLVHREQNIEQLFNAIL
;
A
#
# COMPACT_ATOMS: atom_id res chain seq x y z
N PHE A 1 -4.59 7.49 3.29
CA PHE A 1 -5.78 6.61 3.28
C PHE A 1 -5.84 5.79 4.55
N ASP A 2 -7.02 5.73 5.13
CA ASP A 2 -7.28 5.03 6.39
C ASP A 2 -7.73 3.59 6.07
N CYS A 3 -6.93 2.60 6.49
CA CYS A 3 -7.21 1.19 6.22
C CYS A 3 -8.04 0.52 7.33
N ARG A 4 -8.55 1.27 8.31
CA ARG A 4 -9.21 0.68 9.49
C ARG A 4 -10.56 0.02 9.21
N ALA A 5 -11.18 0.34 8.07
CA ALA A 5 -12.43 -0.31 7.67
C ALA A 5 -12.26 -1.78 7.26
N VAL A 6 -11.03 -2.16 6.88
CA VAL A 6 -10.70 -3.53 6.48
C VAL A 6 -10.51 -4.40 7.71
N ASN A 7 -10.88 -5.68 7.61
CA ASN A 7 -10.77 -6.65 8.71
C ASN A 7 -9.34 -6.70 9.28
N ASN A 8 -9.24 -6.73 10.60
CA ASN A 8 -7.98 -6.50 11.31
C ASN A 8 -7.33 -7.82 11.78
N PRO A 9 -6.20 -8.25 11.16
CA PRO A 9 -5.46 -9.43 11.65
C PRO A 9 -4.91 -9.25 13.06
N GLY A 10 -4.69 -8.01 13.49
CA GLY A 10 -4.16 -7.69 14.81
C GLY A 10 -5.04 -8.13 15.99
N LYS A 11 -6.29 -8.51 15.73
CA LYS A 11 -7.17 -9.10 16.75
C LYS A 11 -6.72 -10.49 17.20
N TYR A 12 -5.88 -11.15 16.40
CA TYR A 12 -5.53 -12.55 16.60
C TYR A 12 -4.05 -12.68 16.94
N GLU A 13 -3.75 -13.39 18.05
CA GLU A 13 -2.37 -13.60 18.51
C GLU A 13 -1.46 -14.20 17.44
N ARG A 14 -1.99 -15.11 16.60
CA ARG A 14 -1.19 -15.82 15.60
C ARG A 14 -0.61 -14.89 14.53
N TYR A 15 -1.18 -13.70 14.33
CA TYR A 15 -0.68 -12.75 13.32
C TYR A 15 0.21 -11.65 13.91
N LYS A 16 0.30 -11.54 15.24
CA LYS A 16 1.09 -10.48 15.87
C LYS A 16 2.55 -10.47 15.51
N PRO A 17 3.23 -11.63 15.34
CA PRO A 17 4.65 -11.62 14.95
C PRO A 17 4.89 -11.32 13.46
N PHE A 18 3.83 -11.23 12.66
CA PHE A 18 3.93 -11.04 11.20
C PHE A 18 3.47 -9.65 10.79
N THR A 19 3.89 -9.23 9.59
CA THR A 19 3.48 -7.95 8.99
C THR A 19 2.65 -8.16 7.73
N GLY A 20 2.19 -7.09 7.14
CA GLY A 20 1.48 -7.13 5.85
C GLY A 20 2.32 -7.60 4.67
N LEU A 21 3.62 -7.84 4.88
CA LEU A 21 4.52 -8.43 3.88
C LEU A 21 4.63 -9.95 4.01
N ASP A 22 4.11 -10.52 5.08
CA ASP A 22 4.25 -11.94 5.38
C ASP A 22 3.03 -12.74 4.92
N GLU A 23 3.28 -13.93 4.39
CA GLU A 23 2.25 -14.77 3.77
C GLU A 23 1.03 -15.05 4.66
N PRO A 24 1.18 -15.37 5.97
CA PRO A 24 0.00 -15.60 6.80
C PRO A 24 -0.94 -14.40 6.88
N VAL A 25 -0.40 -13.20 6.95
CA VAL A 25 -1.19 -11.96 7.00
C VAL A 25 -1.79 -11.64 5.63
N ILE A 26 -1.01 -11.82 4.57
CA ILE A 26 -1.49 -11.62 3.19
C ILE A 26 -2.70 -12.51 2.93
N THR A 27 -2.61 -13.80 3.25
CA THR A 27 -3.70 -14.76 3.06
C THR A 27 -4.94 -14.33 3.85
N PHE A 28 -4.77 -13.94 5.11
CA PHE A 28 -5.88 -13.47 5.95
C PHE A 28 -6.57 -12.25 5.33
N LEU A 29 -5.78 -11.26 4.90
CA LEU A 29 -6.33 -10.01 4.35
C LEU A 29 -7.07 -10.22 3.04
N GLU A 30 -6.61 -11.15 2.21
CA GLU A 30 -7.21 -11.39 0.89
C GLU A 30 -8.44 -12.30 0.95
N GLU A 31 -8.63 -13.02 2.04
CA GLU A 31 -9.63 -14.08 2.17
C GLU A 31 -11.07 -13.60 1.94
N ASP A 32 -11.45 -12.47 2.53
CA ASP A 32 -12.81 -11.93 2.41
C ASP A 32 -12.98 -10.89 1.29
N GLY A 33 -11.90 -10.54 0.62
CA GLY A 33 -11.89 -9.56 -0.47
C GLY A 33 -12.02 -8.11 -0.05
N GLU A 34 -12.10 -7.81 1.23
CA GLU A 34 -12.29 -6.42 1.71
C GLU A 34 -11.11 -5.52 1.32
N ILE A 35 -9.87 -5.97 1.54
CA ILE A 35 -8.69 -5.15 1.24
C ILE A 35 -8.52 -4.97 -0.27
N THR A 36 -8.89 -5.98 -1.04
CA THR A 36 -8.84 -5.90 -2.51
C THR A 36 -9.81 -4.84 -3.02
N ARG A 37 -11.06 -4.85 -2.52
CA ARG A 37 -12.06 -3.83 -2.89
C ARG A 37 -11.63 -2.43 -2.46
N PHE A 38 -11.10 -2.31 -1.25
CA PHE A 38 -10.58 -1.03 -0.74
C PHE A 38 -9.49 -0.49 -1.68
N LEU A 39 -8.51 -1.32 -2.03
CA LEU A 39 -7.42 -0.91 -2.90
C LEU A 39 -7.89 -0.59 -4.32
N ASP A 40 -8.87 -1.31 -4.86
CA ASP A 40 -9.41 -1.00 -6.18
C ASP A 40 -9.95 0.42 -6.25
N HIS A 41 -10.66 0.86 -5.22
CA HIS A 41 -11.16 2.23 -5.14
C HIS A 41 -10.03 3.24 -4.98
N VAL A 42 -9.04 2.92 -4.13
CA VAL A 42 -7.89 3.80 -3.90
C VAL A 42 -7.04 3.91 -5.16
N TYR A 43 -6.84 2.82 -5.89
CA TYR A 43 -6.12 2.84 -7.17
C TYR A 43 -6.76 3.83 -8.15
N GLU A 44 -8.07 3.85 -8.26
CA GLU A 44 -8.76 4.78 -9.15
C GLU A 44 -8.47 6.23 -8.77
N ILE A 45 -8.54 6.56 -7.49
CA ILE A 45 -8.27 7.91 -6.99
C ILE A 45 -6.81 8.29 -7.25
N VAL A 46 -5.89 7.42 -6.89
CA VAL A 46 -4.46 7.68 -6.99
C VAL A 46 -4.01 7.75 -8.45
N ASP A 47 -4.51 6.85 -9.30
CA ASP A 47 -4.17 6.86 -10.73
C ASP A 47 -4.52 8.20 -11.37
N ALA A 48 -5.68 8.75 -11.04
CA ALA A 48 -6.09 10.05 -11.54
C ALA A 48 -5.14 11.16 -11.08
N SER A 49 -4.69 11.10 -9.83
CA SER A 49 -3.75 12.07 -9.27
C SER A 49 -2.38 11.96 -9.92
N VAL A 50 -1.85 10.74 -10.06
CA VAL A 50 -0.54 10.51 -10.70
C VAL A 50 -0.55 11.02 -12.13
N LYS A 51 -1.59 10.68 -12.88
CA LYS A 51 -1.72 11.14 -14.27
C LYS A 51 -1.74 12.67 -14.36
N ARG A 52 -2.51 13.33 -13.50
CA ARG A 52 -2.58 14.78 -13.47
C ARG A 52 -1.23 15.41 -13.11
N TYR A 53 -0.52 14.85 -12.15
CA TYR A 53 0.80 15.33 -11.75
C TYR A 53 1.79 15.19 -12.90
N MET A 54 1.79 14.06 -13.59
CA MET A 54 2.65 13.84 -14.76
C MET A 54 2.33 14.84 -15.88
N ASP A 55 1.05 15.04 -16.21
CA ASP A 55 0.60 15.94 -17.25
C ASP A 55 1.01 17.40 -16.95
N ARG A 56 1.04 17.77 -15.67
CA ARG A 56 1.40 19.12 -15.24
C ARG A 56 2.89 19.31 -14.94
N GLY A 57 3.68 18.25 -15.03
CA GLY A 57 5.12 18.33 -14.74
C GLY A 57 5.44 18.47 -13.26
N PHE A 58 4.51 18.12 -12.36
CA PHE A 58 4.78 18.07 -10.92
C PHE A 58 5.71 16.90 -10.63
N THR A 59 6.64 17.08 -9.70
CA THR A 59 7.74 16.15 -9.50
C THR A 59 7.59 15.26 -8.26
N ASN A 60 6.59 15.49 -7.44
CA ASN A 60 6.46 14.77 -6.18
C ASN A 60 5.00 14.61 -5.76
N LEU A 61 4.63 13.38 -5.41
CA LEU A 61 3.32 13.05 -4.84
C LEU A 61 3.54 12.11 -3.67
N MET A 62 3.03 12.45 -2.50
CA MET A 62 3.09 11.60 -1.32
C MET A 62 1.75 10.90 -1.12
N ILE A 63 1.79 9.59 -0.94
CA ILE A 63 0.62 8.76 -0.66
C ILE A 63 0.89 8.01 0.64
N CYS A 64 -0.01 8.14 1.61
CA CYS A 64 0.16 7.53 2.92
C CYS A 64 -0.99 6.60 3.24
N PHE A 65 -0.67 5.45 3.83
CA PHE A 65 -1.64 4.49 4.34
C PHE A 65 -1.48 4.35 5.84
N GLY A 66 -2.58 4.38 6.58
CA GLY A 66 -2.58 4.24 8.02
C GLY A 66 -3.56 3.18 8.50
N CYS A 67 -3.21 2.51 9.59
CA CYS A 67 -4.10 1.64 10.34
C CYS A 67 -3.73 1.75 11.82
N THR A 68 -4.38 1.00 12.70
CA THR A 68 -4.22 1.18 14.14
C THR A 68 -2.76 0.96 14.60
N GLY A 69 -2.14 -0.15 14.18
CA GLY A 69 -0.77 -0.49 14.60
C GLY A 69 0.31 -0.22 13.57
N GLY A 70 -0.04 0.17 12.35
CA GLY A 70 0.94 0.36 11.29
C GLY A 70 1.69 -0.90 10.88
N GLN A 71 1.12 -2.08 11.12
CA GLN A 71 1.83 -3.36 10.97
C GLN A 71 1.26 -4.25 9.86
N HIS A 72 -0.05 -4.29 9.67
CA HIS A 72 -0.69 -5.27 8.78
C HIS A 72 -1.34 -4.62 7.57
N ARG A 73 -2.50 -3.98 7.76
CA ARG A 73 -3.32 -3.44 6.67
C ARG A 73 -2.64 -2.32 5.90
N SER A 74 -2.00 -1.37 6.62
CA SER A 74 -1.29 -0.26 6.00
C SER A 74 -0.05 -0.72 5.24
N VAL A 75 0.67 -1.70 5.79
CA VAL A 75 1.87 -2.26 5.14
C VAL A 75 1.51 -2.97 3.85
N TYR A 76 0.50 -3.83 3.88
CA TYR A 76 -0.01 -4.50 2.69
C TYR A 76 -0.43 -3.47 1.63
N SER A 77 -1.21 -2.48 2.04
CA SER A 77 -1.75 -1.47 1.12
C SER A 77 -0.67 -0.62 0.47
N ALA A 78 0.30 -0.15 1.26
CA ALA A 78 1.40 0.66 0.74
C ALA A 78 2.28 -0.13 -0.22
N GLN A 79 2.56 -1.41 0.10
CA GLN A 79 3.35 -2.29 -0.77
C GLN A 79 2.67 -2.47 -2.13
N HIS A 80 1.38 -2.81 -2.12
CA HIS A 80 0.62 -3.02 -3.35
C HIS A 80 0.47 -1.74 -4.15
N MET A 81 0.27 -0.59 -3.48
CA MET A 81 0.20 0.69 -4.17
C MET A 81 1.50 1.04 -4.86
N ALA A 82 2.64 0.84 -4.20
CA ALA A 82 3.95 1.12 -4.79
C ALA A 82 4.19 0.27 -6.04
N GLU A 83 3.88 -1.03 -5.96
CA GLU A 83 4.01 -1.94 -7.10
C GLU A 83 3.06 -1.57 -8.24
N HIS A 84 1.83 -1.20 -7.90
CA HIS A 84 0.82 -0.79 -8.88
C HIS A 84 1.25 0.47 -9.65
N ILE A 85 1.67 1.51 -8.95
CA ILE A 85 2.07 2.77 -9.58
C ILE A 85 3.31 2.57 -10.43
N HIS A 86 4.30 1.87 -9.92
CA HIS A 86 5.52 1.59 -10.66
C HIS A 86 5.23 0.79 -11.94
N SER A 87 4.40 -0.24 -11.84
CA SER A 87 4.02 -1.09 -12.97
C SER A 87 3.22 -0.32 -14.02
N LYS A 88 2.27 0.52 -13.58
CA LYS A 88 1.35 1.21 -14.49
C LYS A 88 1.98 2.43 -15.15
N PHE A 89 2.73 3.22 -14.40
CA PHE A 89 3.23 4.51 -14.87
C PHE A 89 4.74 4.53 -15.14
N GLY A 90 5.48 3.53 -14.67
CA GLY A 90 6.92 3.45 -14.88
C GLY A 90 7.73 4.54 -14.17
N VAL A 91 7.13 5.22 -13.19
CA VAL A 91 7.79 6.29 -12.45
C VAL A 91 8.58 5.74 -11.27
N ARG A 92 9.53 6.54 -10.77
CA ARG A 92 10.23 6.20 -9.53
C ARG A 92 9.26 6.22 -8.36
N VAL A 93 9.34 5.20 -7.50
CA VAL A 93 8.57 5.11 -6.27
C VAL A 93 9.50 4.82 -5.11
N ASP A 94 9.46 5.67 -4.09
CA ASP A 94 10.15 5.44 -2.82
C ASP A 94 9.11 4.93 -1.82
N LEU A 95 9.23 3.67 -1.42
CA LEU A 95 8.31 3.03 -0.47
C LEU A 95 8.95 3.00 0.90
N VAL A 96 8.21 3.45 1.92
CA VAL A 96 8.67 3.42 3.31
C VAL A 96 7.62 2.77 4.19
N HIS A 97 8.00 1.69 4.87
CA HIS A 97 7.22 1.08 5.95
C HIS A 97 7.83 1.56 7.27
N ARG A 98 7.27 2.62 7.83
CA ARG A 98 7.89 3.35 8.95
C ARG A 98 8.06 2.50 10.20
N GLU A 99 7.01 1.80 10.61
CA GLU A 99 7.03 1.01 11.85
C GLU A 99 7.95 -0.21 11.75
N GLN A 100 8.17 -0.74 10.53
CA GLN A 100 9.05 -1.89 10.29
C GLN A 100 10.47 -1.46 9.97
N ASN A 101 10.70 -0.16 9.76
CA ASN A 101 12.01 0.37 9.38
C ASN A 101 12.51 -0.22 8.06
N ILE A 102 11.60 -0.38 7.10
CA ILE A 102 11.89 -0.95 5.78
C ILE A 102 11.71 0.14 4.72
N GLU A 103 12.70 0.24 3.83
CA GLU A 103 12.65 1.13 2.67
C GLU A 103 12.92 0.34 1.41
N GLN A 104 12.21 0.67 0.32
CA GLN A 104 12.39 0.04 -0.96
C GLN A 104 12.29 1.09 -2.06
N LEU A 105 13.25 1.09 -2.98
CA LEU A 105 13.27 2.00 -4.12
C LEU A 105 12.90 1.24 -5.38
N PHE A 106 11.87 1.75 -6.09
CA PHE A 106 11.52 1.31 -7.44
C PHE A 106 12.03 2.37 -8.40
N ASN A 107 13.06 2.05 -9.17
CA ASN A 107 13.63 3.00 -10.13
C ASN A 107 12.69 3.23 -11.32
N ALA A 108 12.72 4.43 -11.88
CA ALA A 108 11.93 4.74 -13.07
C ALA A 108 12.30 3.79 -14.22
N ILE A 109 11.30 3.39 -14.99
CA ILE A 109 11.48 2.57 -16.19
C ILE A 109 11.63 3.54 -17.37
N LEU A 110 12.73 3.40 -18.08
CA LEU A 110 13.04 4.26 -19.24
C LEU A 110 12.45 3.71 -20.53
#